data_89e22a7f495f826d7ea407ebb62e080e
#
_entry.id   89e22a7f495f826d7ea407ebb62e080e
#
_cell.length_a   1.000
_cell.length_b   1.000
_cell.length_c   1.000
_cell.angle_alpha   90.00
_cell.angle_beta   90.00
_cell.angle_gamma   90.00
#
_symmetry.space_group_name_H-M   'P 1'
#
loop_
_entity.id
_entity.type
_entity.pdbx_description
1 polymer ?
#
loop_
_entity_poly.entity_id
_entity_poly.type
_entity_poly.pdbx_seq_one_letter_code
_entity_poly.pdbx_strand_id
1 'polypeptide(L)'
;VVLTFDFDGETYWIGKNERSTKVFANLSRGQYGPHEGIYRVLNMLDELEVKGTFFVPGYIAETYQDQVKMIHEKGHEIGYHGYMHEQKRGISREEELARMEKCEAILAGITGKKPVGHRGPGGIIHPFTMEMIAERGYLYSSNMKDTNSPYIHEVAGKKIVELPTDEYYDDATYYWFSLTQPVHRDIVPPETVNECWGLDFEQLLDEPGSIMVLHMHPQLIGRAGRIRALGE
;
A
#
# COMPACT_ATOMS: atom_id res chain seq x y z
N VAL A 1 1.83 6.70 15.04
CA VAL A 1 1.07 6.29 13.86
C VAL A 1 1.95 6.41 12.62
N VAL A 2 1.84 5.46 11.70
CA VAL A 2 2.52 5.46 10.40
C VAL A 2 1.45 5.54 9.31
N LEU A 3 1.49 6.58 8.49
CA LEU A 3 0.56 6.75 7.38
C LEU A 3 1.14 6.11 6.13
N THR A 4 0.48 5.07 5.63
CA THR A 4 0.90 4.36 4.42
C THR A 4 -0.21 4.28 3.39
N PHE A 5 0.18 4.37 2.12
CA PHE A 5 -0.75 4.40 1.00
C PHE A 5 -0.29 3.41 -0.07
N ASP A 6 -1.12 2.43 -0.38
CA ASP A 6 -0.90 1.53 -1.52
C ASP A 6 -1.49 2.19 -2.76
N PHE A 7 -0.62 2.70 -3.62
CA PHE A 7 -1.02 3.46 -4.81
C PHE A 7 -1.32 2.54 -5.97
N ASP A 8 -2.34 1.70 -5.79
CA ASP A 8 -2.64 0.59 -6.68
C ASP A 8 -3.39 0.97 -7.95
N GLY A 9 -4.15 2.06 -7.92
CA GLY A 9 -5.01 2.41 -9.03
C GLY A 9 -5.90 1.24 -9.47
N GLU A 10 -6.00 1.01 -10.77
CA GLU A 10 -6.78 -0.10 -11.35
C GLU A 10 -6.17 -1.48 -11.13
N THR A 11 -4.87 -1.58 -10.81
CA THR A 11 -4.22 -2.89 -10.58
C THR A 11 -4.84 -3.65 -9.42
N TYR A 12 -5.42 -2.94 -8.44
CA TYR A 12 -6.15 -3.57 -7.33
C TYR A 12 -7.28 -4.49 -7.79
N TRP A 13 -7.99 -4.14 -8.87
CA TRP A 13 -9.02 -4.99 -9.47
C TRP A 13 -8.46 -5.98 -10.47
N ILE A 14 -7.51 -5.56 -11.30
CA ILE A 14 -6.89 -6.39 -12.35
C ILE A 14 -6.13 -7.56 -11.72
N GLY A 15 -5.31 -7.29 -10.71
CA GLY A 15 -4.52 -8.30 -10.02
C GLY A 15 -5.35 -9.36 -9.30
N LYS A 16 -6.55 -9.00 -8.83
CA LYS A 16 -7.50 -9.96 -8.23
C LYS A 16 -8.25 -10.80 -9.27
N ASN A 17 -8.57 -10.22 -10.42
CA ASN A 17 -9.32 -10.90 -11.48
C ASN A 17 -9.13 -10.18 -12.83
N GLU A 18 -8.47 -10.84 -13.76
CA GLU A 18 -8.24 -10.31 -15.11
C GLU A 18 -9.52 -9.93 -15.86
N ARG A 19 -10.67 -10.56 -15.55
CA ARG A 19 -11.97 -10.16 -16.13
C ARG A 19 -12.34 -8.71 -15.78
N SER A 20 -11.76 -8.13 -14.73
CA SER A 20 -11.94 -6.72 -14.38
C SER A 20 -11.51 -5.77 -15.49
N THR A 21 -10.57 -6.17 -16.37
CA THR A 21 -10.18 -5.39 -17.55
C THR A 21 -11.34 -5.13 -18.52
N LYS A 22 -12.40 -5.94 -18.47
CA LYS A 22 -13.61 -5.80 -19.28
C LYS A 22 -14.77 -5.11 -18.54
N VAL A 23 -14.55 -4.69 -17.29
CA VAL A 23 -15.58 -4.02 -16.47
C VAL A 23 -15.12 -2.60 -16.19
N PHE A 24 -15.46 -1.69 -17.08
CA PHE A 24 -15.04 -0.28 -17.01
C PHE A 24 -15.38 0.40 -15.69
N ALA A 25 -16.49 0.02 -15.05
CA ALA A 25 -16.84 0.53 -13.73
C ALA A 25 -15.80 0.17 -12.66
N ASN A 26 -15.19 -1.02 -12.71
CA ASN A 26 -14.10 -1.40 -11.81
C ASN A 26 -12.83 -0.62 -12.14
N LEU A 27 -12.45 -0.56 -13.42
CA LEU A 27 -11.26 0.20 -13.85
C LEU A 27 -11.36 1.68 -13.46
N SER A 28 -12.50 2.32 -13.73
CA SER A 28 -12.72 3.73 -13.38
C SER A 28 -12.67 3.99 -11.86
N ARG A 29 -13.04 3.00 -11.03
CA ARG A 29 -12.85 3.11 -9.57
C ARG A 29 -11.39 3.17 -9.20
N GLY A 30 -10.57 2.34 -9.84
CA GLY A 30 -9.13 2.34 -9.63
C GLY A 30 -8.46 3.61 -10.14
N GLN A 31 -8.81 4.02 -11.36
CA GLN A 31 -8.31 5.25 -12.00
C GLN A 31 -8.64 6.53 -11.22
N TYR A 32 -9.64 6.49 -10.36
CA TYR A 32 -9.91 7.59 -9.44
C TYR A 32 -8.70 7.91 -8.54
N GLY A 33 -7.92 6.90 -8.15
CA GLY A 33 -6.70 7.08 -7.37
C GLY A 33 -5.73 8.06 -8.01
N PRO A 34 -5.16 7.76 -9.19
CA PRO A 34 -4.23 8.64 -9.88
C PRO A 34 -4.85 9.92 -10.44
N HIS A 35 -6.16 9.97 -10.74
CA HIS A 35 -6.79 11.15 -11.32
C HIS A 35 -7.27 12.18 -10.30
N GLU A 36 -7.73 11.73 -9.12
CA GLU A 36 -8.34 12.59 -8.10
C GLU A 36 -7.80 12.31 -6.69
N GLY A 37 -7.81 11.02 -6.29
CA GLY A 37 -7.57 10.63 -4.90
C GLY A 37 -6.20 11.02 -4.41
N ILE A 38 -5.16 10.85 -5.23
CA ILE A 38 -3.78 11.16 -4.87
C ILE A 38 -3.60 12.66 -4.53
N TYR A 39 -4.24 13.55 -5.27
CA TYR A 39 -4.14 14.98 -5.03
C TYR A 39 -4.77 15.38 -3.69
N ARG A 40 -5.90 14.76 -3.34
CA ARG A 40 -6.55 14.99 -2.04
C ARG A 40 -5.73 14.44 -0.90
N VAL A 41 -5.14 13.25 -1.06
CA VAL A 41 -4.23 12.67 -0.06
C VAL A 41 -3.03 13.57 0.16
N LEU A 42 -2.37 14.01 -0.91
CA LEU A 42 -1.19 14.87 -0.81
C LEU A 42 -1.52 16.25 -0.22
N ASN A 43 -2.67 16.83 -0.56
CA ASN A 43 -3.12 18.08 0.04
C ASN A 43 -3.36 17.95 1.55
N MET A 44 -4.03 16.88 1.99
CA MET A 44 -4.23 16.60 3.41
C MET A 44 -2.90 16.44 4.15
N LEU A 45 -1.95 15.67 3.57
CA LEU A 45 -0.62 15.49 4.18
C LEU A 45 0.17 16.80 4.25
N ASP A 46 0.05 17.65 3.25
CA ASP A 46 0.66 18.99 3.25
C ASP A 46 0.02 19.90 4.31
N GLU A 47 -1.32 19.92 4.42
CA GLU A 47 -2.06 20.72 5.42
C GLU A 47 -1.72 20.30 6.85
N LEU A 48 -1.51 18.99 7.07
CA LEU A 48 -1.12 18.45 8.38
C LEU A 48 0.41 18.48 8.63
N GLU A 49 1.20 18.92 7.66
CA GLU A 49 2.67 18.95 7.72
C GLU A 49 3.31 17.58 8.03
N VAL A 50 2.68 16.47 7.58
CA VAL A 50 3.15 15.11 7.81
C VAL A 50 3.60 14.43 6.53
N LYS A 51 4.45 13.41 6.67
CA LYS A 51 4.90 12.58 5.56
C LYS A 51 4.32 11.19 5.66
N GLY A 52 4.13 10.54 4.50
CA GLY A 52 3.67 9.17 4.39
C GLY A 52 4.57 8.35 3.49
N THR A 53 4.36 7.04 3.52
CA THR A 53 4.99 6.08 2.60
C THR A 53 3.97 5.64 1.57
N PHE A 54 4.35 5.67 0.30
CA PHE A 54 3.53 5.19 -0.81
C PHE A 54 4.14 3.92 -1.39
N PHE A 55 3.46 2.80 -1.24
CA PHE A 55 3.83 1.54 -1.87
C PHE A 55 3.23 1.51 -3.28
N VAL A 56 4.08 1.44 -4.30
CA VAL A 56 3.68 1.68 -5.69
C VAL A 56 3.95 0.44 -6.54
N PRO A 57 2.91 -0.15 -7.18
CA PRO A 57 3.09 -1.19 -8.20
C PRO A 57 3.85 -0.65 -9.42
N GLY A 58 4.70 -1.48 -10.01
CA GLY A 58 5.50 -1.08 -11.17
C GLY A 58 4.67 -0.61 -12.36
N TYR A 59 3.55 -1.25 -12.64
CA TYR A 59 2.61 -0.82 -13.69
C TYR A 59 2.04 0.58 -13.45
N ILE A 60 1.70 0.89 -12.21
CA ILE A 60 1.21 2.23 -11.83
C ILE A 60 2.32 3.27 -12.01
N ALA A 61 3.56 2.92 -11.64
CA ALA A 61 4.70 3.79 -11.85
C ALA A 61 5.01 4.03 -13.34
N GLU A 62 4.81 3.02 -14.20
CA GLU A 62 4.93 3.19 -15.67
C GLU A 62 3.82 4.06 -16.25
N THR A 63 2.59 3.88 -15.76
CA THR A 63 1.38 4.51 -16.35
C THR A 63 1.17 5.94 -15.85
N TYR A 64 1.50 6.21 -14.57
CA TYR A 64 1.24 7.47 -13.88
C TYR A 64 2.53 8.07 -13.32
N GLN A 65 3.56 8.18 -14.16
CA GLN A 65 4.90 8.64 -13.76
C GLN A 65 4.89 10.01 -13.09
N ASP A 66 4.07 10.94 -13.58
CA ASP A 66 3.99 12.30 -13.05
C ASP A 66 3.47 12.32 -11.61
N GLN A 67 2.49 11.46 -11.29
CA GLN A 67 1.97 11.34 -9.94
C GLN A 67 3.00 10.73 -8.98
N VAL A 68 3.72 9.68 -9.40
CA VAL A 68 4.78 9.07 -8.58
C VAL A 68 5.93 10.05 -8.35
N LYS A 69 6.30 10.81 -9.37
CA LYS A 69 7.30 11.87 -9.26
C LYS A 69 6.85 12.97 -8.29
N MET A 70 5.61 13.42 -8.39
CA MET A 70 5.03 14.42 -7.48
C MET A 70 5.04 13.94 -6.02
N ILE A 71 4.68 12.68 -5.75
CA ILE A 71 4.76 12.08 -4.42
C ILE A 71 6.19 12.19 -3.88
N HIS A 72 7.17 11.78 -4.69
CA HIS A 72 8.58 11.83 -4.32
C HIS A 72 9.09 13.25 -4.09
N GLU A 73 8.78 14.20 -4.99
CA GLU A 73 9.21 15.60 -4.91
C GLU A 73 8.63 16.33 -3.68
N LYS A 74 7.44 15.90 -3.21
CA LYS A 74 6.86 16.37 -1.94
C LYS A 74 7.51 15.74 -0.70
N GLY A 75 8.53 14.89 -0.87
CA GLY A 75 9.32 14.31 0.21
C GLY A 75 8.68 13.12 0.91
N HIS A 76 7.70 12.47 0.28
CA HIS A 76 7.16 11.20 0.76
C HIS A 76 8.04 10.04 0.30
N GLU A 77 7.98 8.92 1.04
CA GLU A 77 8.70 7.71 0.67
C GLU A 77 7.95 6.94 -0.43
N ILE A 78 8.73 6.36 -1.35
CA ILE A 78 8.23 5.40 -2.35
C ILE A 78 8.75 4.01 -2.01
N GLY A 79 7.82 3.09 -1.70
CA GLY A 79 8.08 1.68 -1.44
C GLY A 79 7.67 0.77 -2.61
N TYR A 80 8.10 -0.48 -2.56
CA TYR A 80 7.78 -1.53 -3.55
C TYR A 80 6.44 -2.20 -3.22
N HIS A 81 5.59 -2.42 -4.26
CA HIS A 81 4.29 -3.09 -4.14
C HIS A 81 3.96 -4.05 -5.30
N GLY A 82 4.90 -4.90 -5.68
CA GLY A 82 4.69 -5.77 -6.84
C GLY A 82 4.76 -5.02 -8.17
N TYR A 83 4.38 -5.70 -9.27
CA TYR A 83 4.32 -5.06 -10.59
C TYR A 83 2.87 -4.75 -11.02
N MET A 84 1.97 -5.75 -10.99
CA MET A 84 0.55 -5.63 -11.38
C MET A 84 -0.40 -5.86 -10.19
N HIS A 85 0.07 -5.69 -8.95
CA HIS A 85 -0.66 -6.09 -7.75
C HIS A 85 -1.09 -7.58 -7.83
N GLU A 86 -0.16 -8.43 -8.27
CA GLU A 86 -0.42 -9.83 -8.57
C GLU A 86 -0.76 -10.64 -7.31
N GLN A 87 -1.72 -11.52 -7.44
CA GLN A 87 -1.91 -12.57 -6.44
C GLN A 87 -0.73 -13.54 -6.53
N LYS A 88 0.11 -13.57 -5.50
CA LYS A 88 1.35 -14.35 -5.48
C LYS A 88 1.15 -15.87 -5.34
N ARG A 89 -0.08 -16.37 -5.32
CA ARG A 89 -0.34 -17.81 -5.22
C ARG A 89 0.23 -18.55 -6.43
N GLY A 90 1.20 -19.42 -6.17
CA GLY A 90 1.82 -20.27 -7.19
C GLY A 90 2.86 -19.59 -8.09
N ILE A 91 3.28 -18.36 -7.77
CA ILE A 91 4.42 -17.73 -8.45
C ILE A 91 5.73 -18.41 -8.05
N SER A 92 6.64 -18.58 -9.00
CA SER A 92 7.99 -19.05 -8.70
C SER A 92 8.89 -17.92 -8.15
N ARG A 93 10.00 -18.31 -7.52
CA ARG A 93 11.01 -17.35 -7.03
C ARG A 93 11.57 -16.51 -8.19
N GLU A 94 11.83 -17.14 -9.32
CA GLU A 94 12.39 -16.50 -10.52
C GLU A 94 11.42 -15.48 -11.13
N GLU A 95 10.13 -15.81 -11.18
CA GLU A 95 9.10 -14.90 -11.67
C GLU A 95 8.90 -13.70 -10.75
N GLU A 96 8.89 -13.92 -9.42
CA GLU A 96 8.78 -12.83 -8.46
C GLU A 96 10.01 -11.92 -8.53
N LEU A 97 11.21 -12.50 -8.63
CA LEU A 97 12.46 -11.76 -8.78
C LEU A 97 12.46 -10.87 -10.02
N ALA A 98 12.08 -11.42 -11.17
CA ALA A 98 12.02 -10.66 -12.42
C ALA A 98 11.05 -9.46 -12.35
N ARG A 99 9.89 -9.64 -11.70
CA ARG A 99 8.92 -8.55 -11.47
C ARG A 99 9.46 -7.51 -10.49
N MET A 100 10.17 -7.95 -9.44
CA MET A 100 10.81 -7.06 -8.47
C MET A 100 11.88 -6.20 -9.14
N GLU A 101 12.76 -6.81 -9.93
CA GLU A 101 13.81 -6.10 -10.68
C GLU A 101 13.23 -5.08 -11.64
N LYS A 102 12.19 -5.46 -12.38
CA LYS A 102 11.50 -4.54 -13.29
C LYS A 102 10.91 -3.34 -12.53
N CYS A 103 10.19 -3.60 -11.45
CA CYS A 103 9.58 -2.53 -10.64
C CYS A 103 10.64 -1.60 -10.04
N GLU A 104 11.71 -2.15 -9.45
CA GLU A 104 12.80 -1.37 -8.89
C GLU A 104 13.47 -0.45 -9.94
N ALA A 105 13.68 -0.97 -11.15
CA ALA A 105 14.27 -0.18 -12.24
C ALA A 105 13.37 1.01 -12.61
N ILE A 106 12.06 0.80 -12.69
CA ILE A 106 11.08 1.85 -12.99
C ILE A 106 11.08 2.90 -11.88
N LEU A 107 10.92 2.47 -10.63
CA LEU A 107 10.89 3.38 -9.47
C LEU A 107 12.20 4.17 -9.34
N ALA A 108 13.35 3.51 -9.53
CA ALA A 108 14.65 4.17 -9.50
C ALA A 108 14.82 5.18 -10.65
N GLY A 109 14.26 4.89 -11.83
CA GLY A 109 14.25 5.83 -12.96
C GLY A 109 13.47 7.11 -12.67
N ILE A 110 12.40 7.04 -11.87
CA ILE A 110 11.57 8.19 -11.52
C ILE A 110 12.17 8.96 -10.32
N THR A 111 12.62 8.24 -9.28
CA THR A 111 13.00 8.82 -7.98
C THR A 111 14.50 9.00 -7.79
N GLY A 112 15.31 8.45 -8.69
CA GLY A 112 16.79 8.45 -8.58
C GLY A 112 17.34 7.41 -7.61
N LYS A 113 16.52 6.63 -6.92
CA LYS A 113 16.94 5.61 -5.94
C LYS A 113 16.01 4.41 -5.91
N LYS A 114 16.55 3.25 -5.54
CA LYS A 114 15.74 2.05 -5.31
C LYS A 114 14.86 2.19 -4.06
N PRO A 115 13.69 1.54 -4.05
CA PRO A 115 12.86 1.46 -2.83
C PRO A 115 13.60 0.69 -1.74
N VAL A 116 13.38 1.07 -0.49
CA VAL A 116 13.93 0.39 0.69
C VAL A 116 12.85 -0.25 1.56
N GLY A 117 11.60 0.06 1.31
CA GLY A 117 10.43 -0.52 1.96
C GLY A 117 9.70 -1.49 1.03
N HIS A 118 9.22 -2.60 1.59
CA HIS A 118 8.48 -3.64 0.89
C HIS A 118 7.12 -3.89 1.53
N ARG A 119 6.07 -3.85 0.71
CA ARG A 119 4.75 -4.40 1.02
C ARG A 119 4.29 -5.31 -0.12
N GLY A 120 3.92 -6.55 0.21
CA GLY A 120 3.41 -7.51 -0.78
C GLY A 120 1.95 -7.24 -1.12
N PRO A 121 1.55 -7.30 -2.39
CA PRO A 121 0.16 -7.17 -2.78
C PRO A 121 -0.77 -8.12 -2.01
N GLY A 122 -1.81 -7.56 -1.37
CA GLY A 122 -2.74 -8.31 -0.53
C GLY A 122 -2.10 -8.96 0.70
N GLY A 123 -0.94 -8.49 1.15
CA GLY A 123 -0.23 -9.04 2.31
C GLY A 123 0.34 -10.44 2.11
N ILE A 124 0.35 -10.97 0.87
CA ILE A 124 0.85 -12.32 0.58
C ILE A 124 2.33 -12.23 0.24
N ILE A 125 3.14 -12.88 1.09
CA ILE A 125 4.58 -13.05 0.86
C ILE A 125 4.98 -14.52 1.04
N HIS A 126 6.05 -14.92 0.36
CA HIS A 126 6.64 -16.26 0.48
C HIS A 126 7.92 -16.21 1.31
N PRO A 127 8.38 -17.33 1.89
CA PRO A 127 9.69 -17.37 2.55
C PRO A 127 10.81 -16.85 1.65
N PHE A 128 10.83 -17.22 0.37
CA PHE A 128 11.81 -16.72 -0.59
C PHE A 128 11.64 -15.20 -0.89
N THR A 129 10.46 -14.60 -0.68
CA THR A 129 10.29 -13.15 -0.78
C THR A 129 11.12 -12.44 0.28
N MET A 130 11.10 -12.95 1.52
CA MET A 130 11.92 -12.39 2.62
C MET A 130 13.42 -12.51 2.33
N GLU A 131 13.86 -13.63 1.75
CA GLU A 131 15.24 -13.80 1.31
C GLU A 131 15.62 -12.78 0.24
N MET A 132 14.78 -12.64 -0.79
CA MET A 132 15.03 -11.70 -1.89
C MET A 132 15.11 -10.25 -1.42
N ILE A 133 14.20 -9.78 -0.58
CA ILE A 133 14.26 -8.39 -0.08
C ILE A 133 15.51 -8.17 0.78
N ALA A 134 15.91 -9.17 1.58
CA ALA A 134 17.15 -9.11 2.35
C ALA A 134 18.38 -9.06 1.44
N GLU A 135 18.48 -9.95 0.42
CA GLU A 135 19.56 -9.96 -0.56
C GLU A 135 19.67 -8.63 -1.33
N ARG A 136 18.55 -8.01 -1.67
CA ARG A 136 18.46 -6.77 -2.45
C ARG A 136 18.63 -5.49 -1.63
N GLY A 137 18.77 -5.60 -0.32
CA GLY A 137 19.09 -4.49 0.57
C GLY A 137 17.90 -3.65 1.00
N TYR A 138 16.69 -4.23 1.03
CA TYR A 138 15.56 -3.60 1.66
C TYR A 138 15.80 -3.47 3.17
N LEU A 139 15.29 -2.39 3.75
CA LEU A 139 15.45 -2.09 5.18
C LEU A 139 14.29 -2.64 6.01
N TYR A 140 13.08 -2.65 5.44
CA TYR A 140 11.88 -3.07 6.14
C TYR A 140 10.85 -3.75 5.24
N SER A 141 10.03 -4.56 5.90
CA SER A 141 8.81 -5.21 5.42
C SER A 141 7.62 -4.66 6.21
N SER A 142 6.44 -4.61 5.60
CA SER A 142 5.18 -4.25 6.28
C SER A 142 4.07 -5.19 5.78
N ASN A 143 4.08 -6.42 6.33
CA ASN A 143 3.23 -7.52 5.85
C ASN A 143 2.65 -8.38 6.95
N MET A 144 3.34 -8.51 8.11
CA MET A 144 2.92 -9.40 9.20
C MET A 144 1.87 -8.75 10.09
N LYS A 145 1.13 -9.59 10.83
CA LYS A 145 -0.07 -9.22 11.59
C LYS A 145 -0.10 -9.86 12.98
N ASP A 146 1.06 -10.23 13.48
CA ASP A 146 1.22 -11.05 14.70
C ASP A 146 1.47 -10.22 15.96
N THR A 147 1.73 -8.91 15.80
CA THR A 147 1.98 -8.00 16.93
C THR A 147 1.77 -6.54 16.50
N ASN A 148 1.60 -5.64 17.48
CA ASN A 148 1.57 -4.19 17.26
C ASN A 148 2.95 -3.54 17.46
N SER A 149 4.02 -4.31 17.73
CA SER A 149 5.36 -3.78 17.93
C SER A 149 6.28 -4.15 16.78
N PRO A 150 7.10 -3.23 16.27
CA PRO A 150 8.12 -3.54 15.28
C PRO A 150 9.10 -4.59 15.79
N TYR A 151 9.54 -5.47 14.91
CA TYR A 151 10.54 -6.48 15.25
C TYR A 151 11.50 -6.76 14.10
N ILE A 152 12.53 -7.57 14.35
CA ILE A 152 13.56 -7.85 13.36
C ILE A 152 13.45 -9.30 12.89
N HIS A 153 13.34 -9.48 11.58
CA HIS A 153 13.61 -10.73 10.92
C HIS A 153 15.11 -10.91 10.69
N GLU A 154 15.66 -12.04 11.05
CA GLU A 154 17.02 -12.46 10.66
C GLU A 154 16.91 -13.42 9.47
N VAL A 155 17.23 -12.95 8.27
CA VAL A 155 17.05 -13.70 7.03
C VAL A 155 18.34 -13.62 6.22
N ALA A 156 18.88 -14.77 5.83
CA ALA A 156 20.12 -14.88 5.04
C ALA A 156 21.29 -14.05 5.63
N GLY A 157 21.40 -14.01 6.96
CA GLY A 157 22.44 -13.24 7.67
C GLY A 157 22.27 -11.72 7.65
N LYS A 158 21.11 -11.23 7.26
CA LYS A 158 20.73 -9.81 7.24
C LYS A 158 19.54 -9.55 8.14
N LYS A 159 19.38 -8.30 8.54
CA LYS A 159 18.28 -7.83 9.38
C LYS A 159 17.31 -7.03 8.56
N ILE A 160 16.02 -7.39 8.61
CA ILE A 160 14.90 -6.68 8.02
C ILE A 160 13.96 -6.28 9.15
N VAL A 161 13.61 -5.02 9.26
CA VAL A 161 12.61 -4.58 10.23
C VAL A 161 11.22 -4.93 9.71
N GLU A 162 10.39 -5.57 10.51
CA GLU A 162 8.96 -5.68 10.24
C GLU A 162 8.23 -4.52 10.89
N LEU A 163 7.39 -3.86 10.11
CA LEU A 163 6.39 -2.90 10.57
C LEU A 163 5.03 -3.57 10.45
N PRO A 164 4.54 -4.22 11.51
CA PRO A 164 3.30 -4.98 11.46
C PRO A 164 2.12 -4.10 11.07
N THR A 165 1.17 -4.68 10.34
CA THR A 165 -0.08 -4.05 9.94
C THR A 165 -1.24 -5.01 10.22
N ASP A 166 -2.47 -4.55 10.09
CA ASP A 166 -3.67 -5.36 10.26
C ASP A 166 -4.69 -5.00 9.20
N GLU A 167 -5.54 -5.97 8.82
CA GLU A 167 -6.68 -5.73 7.93
C GLU A 167 -7.68 -4.74 8.53
N TYR A 168 -7.70 -4.60 9.86
CA TYR A 168 -8.55 -3.64 10.57
C TYR A 168 -8.12 -2.19 10.31
N TYR A 169 -6.83 -1.98 10.01
CA TYR A 169 -6.27 -0.67 9.63
C TYR A 169 -6.19 -0.47 8.12
N ASP A 170 -6.74 -1.41 7.33
CA ASP A 170 -6.81 -1.33 5.88
C ASP A 170 -8.16 -0.72 5.45
N ASP A 171 -8.13 0.42 4.77
CA ASP A 171 -9.33 1.08 4.28
C ASP A 171 -10.10 0.25 3.24
N ALA A 172 -9.44 -0.71 2.61
CA ALA A 172 -10.07 -1.63 1.67
C ALA A 172 -11.03 -2.61 2.35
N THR A 173 -10.81 -2.95 3.61
CA THR A 173 -11.73 -3.76 4.42
C THR A 173 -13.11 -3.11 4.50
N TYR A 174 -13.19 -1.79 4.49
CA TYR A 174 -14.41 -1.02 4.67
C TYR A 174 -14.97 -0.42 3.37
N TYR A 175 -14.10 -0.15 2.38
CA TYR A 175 -14.46 0.69 1.24
C TYR A 175 -14.31 0.04 -0.11
N TRP A 176 -13.70 -1.16 -0.18
CA TRP A 176 -13.54 -1.83 -1.45
C TRP A 176 -14.89 -2.24 -2.03
N PHE A 177 -15.06 -2.01 -3.33
CA PHE A 177 -16.27 -2.38 -4.06
C PHE A 177 -15.92 -3.04 -5.38
N SER A 178 -16.49 -4.20 -5.66
CA SER A 178 -16.25 -4.94 -6.91
C SER A 178 -17.53 -5.56 -7.47
N LEU A 179 -17.69 -5.44 -8.79
CA LEU A 179 -18.74 -6.08 -9.57
C LEU A 179 -18.29 -7.41 -10.19
N THR A 180 -17.00 -7.75 -10.07
CA THR A 180 -16.41 -9.03 -10.49
C THR A 180 -16.01 -9.85 -9.27
N GLN A 181 -15.76 -11.15 -9.48
CA GLN A 181 -15.29 -12.00 -8.38
C GLN A 181 -13.89 -11.61 -7.89
N PRO A 182 -13.68 -11.55 -6.56
CA PRO A 182 -14.70 -11.66 -5.53
C PRO A 182 -15.65 -10.44 -5.54
N VAL A 183 -16.96 -10.68 -5.52
CA VAL A 183 -17.95 -9.60 -5.45
C VAL A 183 -17.97 -9.04 -4.05
N HIS A 184 -17.85 -7.71 -3.93
CA HIS A 184 -17.93 -6.99 -2.67
C HIS A 184 -18.72 -5.71 -2.86
N ARG A 185 -19.70 -5.45 -2.00
CA ARG A 185 -20.64 -4.32 -2.15
C ARG A 185 -20.88 -3.53 -0.86
N ASP A 186 -20.31 -3.98 0.24
CA ASP A 186 -20.50 -3.34 1.53
C ASP A 186 -19.55 -2.15 1.63
N ILE A 187 -20.10 -1.00 2.01
CA ILE A 187 -19.35 0.24 2.23
C ILE A 187 -19.77 0.78 3.58
N VAL A 188 -18.78 0.96 4.45
CA VAL A 188 -18.98 1.46 5.81
C VAL A 188 -18.94 3.00 5.80
N PRO A 189 -19.75 3.70 6.60
CA PRO A 189 -19.64 5.15 6.78
C PRO A 189 -18.26 5.56 7.33
N PRO A 190 -17.66 6.66 6.82
CA PRO A 190 -16.34 7.10 7.26
C PRO A 190 -16.23 7.36 8.77
N GLU A 191 -17.29 7.86 9.38
CA GLU A 191 -17.37 8.13 10.83
C GLU A 191 -17.19 6.84 11.65
N THR A 192 -17.81 5.74 11.20
CA THR A 192 -17.66 4.43 11.85
C THR A 192 -16.22 3.91 11.73
N VAL A 193 -15.57 4.09 10.58
CA VAL A 193 -14.17 3.67 10.39
C VAL A 193 -13.25 4.49 11.29
N ASN A 194 -13.45 5.80 11.35
CA ASN A 194 -12.66 6.68 12.23
C ASN A 194 -12.87 6.33 13.72
N GLU A 195 -14.10 6.01 14.12
CA GLU A 195 -14.38 5.55 15.50
C GLU A 195 -13.60 4.26 15.81
N CYS A 196 -13.62 3.27 14.90
CA CYS A 196 -12.88 2.03 15.07
C CYS A 196 -11.37 2.28 15.20
N TRP A 197 -10.79 3.05 14.28
CA TRP A 197 -9.36 3.37 14.30
C TRP A 197 -8.97 4.22 15.50
N GLY A 198 -9.85 5.14 15.92
CA GLY A 198 -9.62 5.99 17.08
C GLY A 198 -9.55 5.20 18.40
N LEU A 199 -10.43 4.20 18.58
CA LEU A 199 -10.41 3.34 19.77
C LEU A 199 -9.09 2.57 19.89
N ASP A 200 -8.60 1.99 18.79
CA ASP A 200 -7.33 1.30 18.79
C ASP A 200 -6.15 2.27 18.98
N PHE A 201 -6.21 3.44 18.35
CA PHE A 201 -5.18 4.47 18.55
C PHE A 201 -5.06 4.89 20.01
N GLU A 202 -6.19 5.16 20.69
CA GLU A 202 -6.20 5.52 22.11
C GLU A 202 -5.60 4.40 22.97
N GLN A 203 -5.94 3.15 22.72
CA GLN A 203 -5.39 2.01 23.46
C GLN A 203 -3.88 1.88 23.25
N LEU A 204 -3.41 1.98 22.00
CA LEU A 204 -2.00 1.83 21.67
C LEU A 204 -1.10 2.97 22.21
N LEU A 205 -1.66 4.14 22.55
CA LEU A 205 -0.92 5.19 23.25
C LEU A 205 -0.41 4.75 24.63
N ASP A 206 -1.13 3.84 25.27
CA ASP A 206 -0.76 3.30 26.59
C ASP A 206 0.16 2.06 26.48
N GLU A 207 0.50 1.61 25.26
CA GLU A 207 1.33 0.43 25.02
C GLU A 207 2.71 0.84 24.49
N PRO A 208 3.75 0.91 25.35
CA PRO A 208 5.09 1.33 24.94
C PRO A 208 5.70 0.44 23.85
N GLY A 209 6.18 1.08 22.78
CA GLY A 209 6.81 0.40 21.64
C GLY A 209 5.82 -0.10 20.59
N SER A 210 4.52 0.11 20.78
CA SER A 210 3.52 -0.19 19.75
C SER A 210 3.55 0.82 18.60
N ILE A 211 3.11 0.38 17.43
CA ILE A 211 2.83 1.21 16.26
C ILE A 211 1.45 0.90 15.72
N MET A 212 0.81 1.91 15.13
CA MET A 212 -0.37 1.76 14.32
C MET A 212 -0.01 2.12 12.87
N VAL A 213 -0.08 1.15 11.97
CA VAL A 213 0.22 1.34 10.56
C VAL A 213 -1.09 1.42 9.79
N LEU A 214 -1.55 2.63 9.48
CA LEU A 214 -2.72 2.83 8.63
C LEU A 214 -2.37 2.47 7.18
N HIS A 215 -3.11 1.53 6.65
CA HIS A 215 -2.97 0.99 5.31
C HIS A 215 -4.12 1.52 4.45
N MET A 216 -3.84 2.46 3.60
CA MET A 216 -4.85 3.21 2.86
C MET A 216 -4.59 3.17 1.36
N HIS A 217 -5.63 3.46 0.57
CA HIS A 217 -5.54 3.44 -0.88
C HIS A 217 -6.09 4.76 -1.46
N PRO A 218 -5.34 5.54 -2.23
CA PRO A 218 -5.83 6.80 -2.81
C PRO A 218 -7.15 6.67 -3.58
N GLN A 219 -7.41 5.53 -4.22
CA GLN A 219 -8.67 5.26 -4.91
C GLN A 219 -9.85 5.02 -3.95
N LEU A 220 -9.59 4.73 -2.67
CA LEU A 220 -10.59 4.46 -1.63
C LEU A 220 -10.68 5.61 -0.64
N ILE A 221 -9.64 5.85 0.15
CA ILE A 221 -9.61 6.92 1.16
C ILE A 221 -9.68 8.32 0.54
N GLY A 222 -9.13 8.51 -0.66
CA GLY A 222 -9.11 9.79 -1.37
C GLY A 222 -10.48 10.29 -1.86
N ARG A 223 -11.58 9.59 -1.56
CA ARG A 223 -12.95 10.09 -1.81
C ARG A 223 -13.27 11.24 -0.86
N ALA A 224 -13.98 12.26 -1.36
CA ALA A 224 -14.17 13.54 -0.68
C ALA A 224 -14.59 13.44 0.80
N GLY A 225 -15.60 12.63 1.12
CA GLY A 225 -16.06 12.46 2.50
C GLY A 225 -15.08 11.68 3.38
N ARG A 226 -14.40 10.68 2.80
CA ARG A 226 -13.46 9.80 3.53
C ARG A 226 -12.17 10.53 3.89
N ILE A 227 -11.58 11.26 2.92
CA ILE A 227 -10.34 12.00 3.16
C ILE A 227 -10.56 13.15 4.15
N ARG A 228 -11.75 13.77 4.11
CA ARG A 228 -12.12 14.78 5.10
C ARG A 228 -12.18 14.18 6.51
N ALA A 229 -12.88 13.05 6.67
CA ALA A 229 -13.02 12.37 7.95
C ALA A 229 -11.66 11.89 8.52
N LEU A 230 -10.73 11.47 7.64
CA LEU A 230 -9.37 11.08 8.06
C LEU A 230 -8.56 12.28 8.56
N GLY A 231 -8.76 13.48 8.00
CA GLY A 231 -8.01 14.69 8.37
C GLY A 231 -8.54 15.40 9.62
N GLU A 232 -9.73 15.07 10.10
CA GLU A 232 -10.34 15.58 11.34
C GLU A 232 -9.82 14.85 12.57
#